data_52f79b593a8b4f138c6c7ea3753e0837
#
_entry.id   52f79b593a8b4f138c6c7ea3753e0837
#
_cell.length_a   1.000
_cell.length_b   1.000
_cell.length_c   1.000
_cell.angle_alpha   90.00
_cell.angle_beta   90.00
_cell.angle_gamma   90.00
#
_symmetry.space_group_name_H-M   'P 1'
#
loop_
_entity.id
_entity.type
_entity.pdbx_description
1 polymer ?
#
loop_
_entity_poly.entity_id
_entity_poly.type
_entity_poly.pdbx_seq_one_letter_code
_entity_poly.pdbx_strand_id
1 'polypeptide(L)'
;MKTLLVIVVVCAAALSGAALSGATLAAQSPAQPAPAASIEKGRLEFVKIGCAQCHGREAQGSPTTGPRLGPNGLPYAAFARYVRTPRLQMPPYTEKILPDVDLANIYAFVQARPKAATPPALQ
;
A
#
# COMPACT_ATOMS: atom_id res chain seq x y z
N MET A 1 -80.15 -26.63 -8.12
CA MET A 1 -80.72 -25.51 -7.40
C MET A 1 -79.57 -24.63 -6.97
N LYS A 2 -79.51 -23.46 -7.57
CA LYS A 2 -79.17 -22.13 -7.03
C LYS A 2 -77.74 -21.95 -6.51
N THR A 3 -76.92 -21.34 -7.35
CA THR A 3 -76.59 -19.92 -7.35
C THR A 3 -75.67 -19.52 -6.12
N LEU A 4 -74.49 -19.12 -6.32
CA LEU A 4 -74.17 -17.73 -6.49
C LEU A 4 -72.69 -17.50 -6.86
N LEU A 5 -72.53 -16.78 -7.92
CA LEU A 5 -71.32 -16.20 -8.46
C LEU A 5 -70.86 -15.06 -7.55
N VAL A 6 -69.63 -15.08 -7.07
CA VAL A 6 -69.00 -13.87 -6.55
C VAL A 6 -67.67 -13.70 -7.25
N ILE A 7 -67.67 -12.74 -8.16
CA ILE A 7 -66.49 -12.25 -8.84
C ILE A 7 -65.85 -11.24 -7.87
N VAL A 8 -64.64 -11.56 -7.42
CA VAL A 8 -63.79 -10.56 -6.78
C VAL A 8 -62.66 -10.25 -7.74
N VAL A 9 -62.78 -9.08 -8.33
CA VAL A 9 -61.71 -8.43 -9.09
C VAL A 9 -60.77 -7.85 -8.08
N VAL A 10 -59.56 -8.42 -8.01
CA VAL A 10 -58.47 -7.80 -7.24
C VAL A 10 -57.48 -7.19 -8.22
N CYS A 11 -57.42 -5.88 -8.17
CA CYS A 11 -56.50 -5.07 -8.94
C CYS A 11 -55.03 -5.45 -8.66
N ALA A 12 -54.32 -5.83 -9.72
CA ALA A 12 -52.89 -5.96 -9.69
C ALA A 12 -52.27 -4.59 -9.65
N ALA A 13 -51.75 -4.19 -8.51
CA ALA A 13 -50.86 -3.04 -8.38
C ALA A 13 -49.43 -3.52 -8.72
N ALA A 14 -48.95 -3.15 -9.88
CA ALA A 14 -47.55 -3.34 -10.27
C ALA A 14 -46.69 -2.37 -9.45
N LEU A 15 -46.01 -2.86 -8.43
CA LEU A 15 -44.94 -2.17 -7.74
C LEU A 15 -43.63 -2.43 -8.48
N SER A 16 -43.24 -1.47 -9.31
CA SER A 16 -41.92 -1.42 -9.92
C SER A 16 -40.90 -1.18 -8.83
N GLY A 17 -40.23 -2.23 -8.36
CA GLY A 17 -39.09 -2.16 -7.47
C GLY A 17 -37.87 -1.64 -8.21
N ALA A 18 -37.53 -0.38 -8.02
CA ALA A 18 -36.25 0.16 -8.42
C ALA A 18 -35.14 -0.52 -7.58
N ALA A 19 -34.36 -1.38 -8.24
CA ALA A 19 -33.15 -1.94 -7.66
C ALA A 19 -32.13 -0.81 -7.47
N LEU A 20 -32.01 -0.31 -6.26
CA LEU A 20 -30.91 0.53 -5.83
C LEU A 20 -29.65 -0.37 -5.82
N SER A 21 -28.87 -0.30 -6.90
CA SER A 21 -27.51 -0.84 -6.91
C SER A 21 -26.68 -0.06 -5.91
N GLY A 22 -26.60 -0.58 -4.69
CA GLY A 22 -25.70 -0.08 -3.67
C GLY A 22 -24.27 -0.31 -4.13
N ALA A 23 -23.62 0.73 -4.65
CA ALA A 23 -22.19 0.76 -4.78
C ALA A 23 -21.59 0.66 -3.38
N THR A 24 -21.13 -0.53 -2.99
CA THR A 24 -20.29 -0.71 -1.82
C THR A 24 -19.00 0.03 -2.07
N LEU A 25 -18.89 1.24 -1.51
CA LEU A 25 -17.58 1.88 -1.34
C LEU A 25 -16.75 0.90 -0.51
N ALA A 26 -15.76 0.27 -1.17
CA ALA A 26 -14.73 -0.45 -0.45
C ALA A 26 -14.08 0.54 0.52
N ALA A 27 -14.40 0.39 1.80
CA ALA A 27 -13.77 1.15 2.86
C ALA A 27 -12.27 0.89 2.75
N GLN A 28 -11.51 1.89 2.33
CA GLN A 28 -10.06 1.86 2.40
C GLN A 28 -9.73 1.75 3.88
N SER A 29 -9.21 0.60 4.28
CA SER A 29 -8.69 0.41 5.64
C SER A 29 -7.79 1.61 5.97
N PRO A 30 -7.97 2.28 7.11
CA PRO A 30 -7.09 3.35 7.51
C PRO A 30 -5.66 2.83 7.48
N ALA A 31 -4.77 3.59 6.86
CA ALA A 31 -3.35 3.24 6.77
C ALA A 31 -2.85 2.95 8.19
N GLN A 32 -2.50 1.69 8.44
CA GLN A 32 -2.00 1.27 9.75
C GLN A 32 -0.78 2.11 10.08
N PRO A 33 -0.73 2.83 11.20
CA PRO A 33 0.43 3.61 11.58
C PRO A 33 1.63 2.67 11.68
N ALA A 34 2.76 3.09 11.11
CA ALA A 34 4.00 2.35 11.27
C ALA A 34 4.30 2.17 12.77
N PRO A 35 4.76 0.99 13.22
CA PRO A 35 5.23 0.80 14.60
C PRO A 35 6.22 1.91 14.98
N ALA A 36 6.31 2.28 16.26
CA ALA A 36 7.28 3.26 16.73
C ALA A 36 8.68 2.87 16.25
N ALA A 37 9.17 3.59 15.24
CA ALA A 37 10.33 3.19 14.45
C ALA A 37 11.53 4.09 14.73
N SER A 38 12.73 3.49 14.72
CA SER A 38 13.99 4.19 14.95
C SER A 38 14.75 4.36 13.62
N ILE A 39 15.07 5.61 13.28
CA ILE A 39 15.87 5.95 12.08
C ILE A 39 17.26 5.31 12.16
N GLU A 40 17.91 5.35 13.32
CA GLU A 40 19.24 4.80 13.48
C GLU A 40 19.26 3.27 13.36
N LYS A 41 18.32 2.58 14.01
CA LYS A 41 18.17 1.13 13.82
C LYS A 41 17.88 0.81 12.35
N GLY A 42 17.02 1.60 11.71
CA GLY A 42 16.72 1.43 10.30
C GLY A 42 17.93 1.55 9.38
N ARG A 43 18.84 2.49 9.68
CA ARG A 43 20.10 2.64 8.95
C ARG A 43 21.00 1.41 9.09
N LEU A 44 21.10 0.88 10.30
CA LEU A 44 21.91 -0.31 10.58
C LEU A 44 21.33 -1.54 9.88
N GLU A 45 20.01 -1.78 10.01
CA GLU A 45 19.34 -2.90 9.36
C GLU A 45 19.37 -2.79 7.83
N PHE A 46 19.21 -1.59 7.28
CA PHE A 46 19.29 -1.32 5.83
C PHE A 46 20.63 -1.79 5.23
N VAL A 47 21.72 -1.56 5.95
CA VAL A 47 23.03 -2.03 5.54
C VAL A 47 23.21 -3.53 5.77
N LYS A 48 22.84 -4.00 6.96
CA LYS A 48 23.00 -5.40 7.41
C LYS A 48 22.23 -6.38 6.54
N ILE A 49 20.98 -6.05 6.18
CA ILE A 49 20.12 -6.94 5.37
C ILE A 49 20.44 -6.86 3.87
N GLY A 50 21.32 -5.97 3.45
CA GLY A 50 21.80 -5.88 2.08
C GLY A 50 21.10 -4.88 1.17
N CYS A 51 20.13 -4.12 1.64
CA CYS A 51 19.43 -3.09 0.84
C CYS A 51 20.43 -2.07 0.24
N ALA A 52 21.45 -1.72 1.02
CA ALA A 52 22.50 -0.78 0.63
C ALA A 52 23.32 -1.20 -0.60
N GLN A 53 23.38 -2.48 -0.92
CA GLN A 53 24.16 -3.00 -2.07
C GLN A 53 23.62 -2.47 -3.40
N CYS A 54 22.29 -2.35 -3.51
CA CYS A 54 21.64 -1.84 -4.70
C CYS A 54 21.23 -0.37 -4.58
N HIS A 55 20.73 0.03 -3.39
CA HIS A 55 20.14 1.34 -3.17
C HIS A 55 21.11 2.39 -2.60
N GLY A 56 22.39 2.01 -2.37
CA GLY A 56 23.40 2.88 -1.76
C GLY A 56 23.22 3.03 -0.25
N ARG A 57 24.30 3.31 0.48
CA ARG A 57 24.32 3.35 1.96
C ARG A 57 23.39 4.38 2.57
N GLU A 58 23.11 5.44 1.85
CA GLU A 58 22.19 6.51 2.23
C GLU A 58 20.89 6.46 1.42
N ALA A 59 20.53 5.30 0.89
CA ALA A 59 19.35 5.11 0.06
C ALA A 59 19.26 6.10 -1.14
N GLN A 60 20.42 6.61 -1.56
CA GLN A 60 20.54 7.60 -2.64
C GLN A 60 20.33 7.00 -4.02
N GLY A 61 20.36 5.67 -4.14
CA GLY A 61 20.27 4.97 -5.40
C GLY A 61 21.55 4.98 -6.23
N SER A 62 21.49 4.30 -7.36
CA SER A 62 22.50 4.26 -8.39
C SER A 62 21.85 4.11 -9.76
N PRO A 63 22.41 4.66 -10.82
CA PRO A 63 21.86 4.50 -12.18
C PRO A 63 21.79 3.06 -12.67
N THR A 64 22.60 2.18 -12.12
CA THR A 64 22.78 0.80 -12.62
C THR A 64 22.25 -0.28 -11.68
N THR A 65 22.15 -0.05 -10.37
CA THR A 65 21.84 -1.11 -9.40
C THR A 65 20.48 -1.00 -8.74
N GLY A 66 20.01 0.18 -8.47
CA GLY A 66 18.70 0.37 -7.87
C GLY A 66 18.31 1.84 -7.69
N PRO A 67 17.01 2.14 -7.71
CA PRO A 67 16.55 3.50 -7.60
C PRO A 67 16.82 4.12 -6.22
N ARG A 68 16.81 5.45 -6.18
CA ARG A 68 16.74 6.21 -4.93
C ARG A 68 15.45 5.85 -4.18
N LEU A 69 15.54 5.62 -2.87
CA LEU A 69 14.38 5.25 -2.06
C LEU A 69 13.81 6.41 -1.24
N GLY A 70 14.60 7.35 -0.87
CA GLY A 70 14.13 8.37 0.06
C GLY A 70 14.22 9.80 -0.45
N PRO A 71 13.37 10.68 0.05
CA PRO A 71 12.16 10.37 0.80
C PRO A 71 11.14 9.68 -0.12
N ASN A 72 10.50 8.64 0.41
CA ASN A 72 9.58 7.82 -0.37
C ASN A 72 8.14 8.31 -0.19
N GLY A 73 7.44 8.53 -1.29
CA GLY A 73 6.02 8.93 -1.27
C GLY A 73 5.05 7.78 -0.95
N LEU A 74 5.52 6.53 -0.81
CA LEU A 74 4.65 5.40 -0.51
C LEU A 74 4.28 5.35 0.96
N PRO A 75 2.99 5.12 1.32
CA PRO A 75 2.61 4.75 2.68
C PRO A 75 3.30 3.46 3.13
N TYR A 76 3.51 3.31 4.44
CA TYR A 76 4.20 2.12 5.00
C TYR A 76 3.65 0.79 4.49
N ALA A 77 2.33 0.62 4.46
CA ALA A 77 1.71 -0.62 3.99
C ALA A 77 2.06 -0.96 2.54
N ALA A 78 2.12 0.05 1.66
CA ALA A 78 2.51 -0.15 0.26
C ALA A 78 4.01 -0.45 0.13
N PHE A 79 4.84 0.23 0.91
CA PHE A 79 6.28 -0.04 1.00
C PHE A 79 6.56 -1.45 1.49
N ALA A 80 5.94 -1.87 2.61
CA ALA A 80 6.10 -3.20 3.17
C ALA A 80 5.67 -4.29 2.17
N ARG A 81 4.50 -4.13 1.55
CA ARG A 81 4.04 -5.06 0.52
C ARG A 81 5.03 -5.18 -0.64
N TYR A 82 5.61 -4.06 -1.09
CA TYR A 82 6.59 -4.09 -2.17
C TYR A 82 7.86 -4.83 -1.76
N VAL A 83 8.35 -4.64 -0.54
CA VAL A 83 9.54 -5.34 -0.03
C VAL A 83 9.27 -6.85 0.10
N ARG A 84 8.04 -7.25 0.49
CA ARG A 84 7.65 -8.66 0.60
C ARG A 84 7.47 -9.34 -0.75
N THR A 85 6.90 -8.64 -1.72
CA THR A 85 6.59 -9.15 -3.07
C THR A 85 7.03 -8.14 -4.12
N PRO A 86 8.36 -7.97 -4.29
CA PRO A 86 8.90 -7.00 -5.21
C PRO A 86 8.67 -7.41 -6.66
N ARG A 87 8.83 -6.44 -7.54
CA ARG A 87 8.87 -6.65 -8.99
C ARG A 87 10.30 -6.48 -9.48
N LEU A 88 10.57 -7.01 -10.67
CA LEU A 88 11.87 -6.90 -11.32
C LEU A 88 12.99 -7.64 -10.54
N GLN A 89 14.15 -7.02 -10.42
CA GLN A 89 15.37 -7.64 -9.92
C GLN A 89 15.55 -7.57 -8.39
N MET A 90 14.68 -6.87 -7.69
CA MET A 90 14.76 -6.79 -6.23
C MET A 90 14.38 -8.15 -5.62
N PRO A 91 15.18 -8.74 -4.73
CA PRO A 91 14.82 -9.99 -4.07
C PRO A 91 13.69 -9.78 -3.04
N PRO A 92 12.82 -10.77 -2.82
CA PRO A 92 11.80 -10.70 -1.78
C PRO A 92 12.40 -10.91 -0.39
N TYR A 93 11.95 -10.09 0.56
CA TYR A 93 12.32 -10.22 1.97
C TYR A 93 11.12 -10.71 2.77
N THR A 94 11.12 -11.98 3.17
CA THR A 94 10.07 -12.55 4.03
C THR A 94 10.19 -12.05 5.47
N GLU A 95 9.13 -12.19 6.26
CA GLU A 95 9.15 -11.81 7.69
C GLU A 95 10.21 -12.59 8.50
N LYS A 96 10.54 -13.79 8.07
CA LYS A 96 11.60 -14.61 8.67
C LYS A 96 12.98 -13.97 8.51
N ILE A 97 13.22 -13.31 7.39
CA ILE A 97 14.51 -12.68 7.06
C ILE A 97 14.55 -11.24 7.57
N LEU A 98 13.45 -10.52 7.43
CA LEU A 98 13.28 -9.13 7.81
C LEU A 98 11.97 -8.98 8.59
N PRO A 99 11.98 -9.06 9.93
CA PRO A 99 10.80 -8.84 10.76
C PRO A 99 10.14 -7.49 10.51
N ASP A 100 8.83 -7.38 10.76
CA ASP A 100 8.08 -6.14 10.48
C ASP A 100 8.59 -4.94 11.28
N VAL A 101 9.08 -5.16 12.51
CA VAL A 101 9.69 -4.08 13.31
C VAL A 101 10.94 -3.52 12.66
N ASP A 102 11.77 -4.37 12.07
CA ASP A 102 13.00 -3.95 11.39
C ASP A 102 12.66 -3.29 10.05
N LEU A 103 11.65 -3.82 9.34
CA LEU A 103 11.15 -3.17 8.13
C LEU A 103 10.57 -1.78 8.42
N ALA A 104 9.86 -1.59 9.54
CA ALA A 104 9.39 -0.29 9.97
C ALA A 104 10.54 0.68 10.29
N ASN A 105 11.59 0.19 10.94
CA ASN A 105 12.81 0.97 11.17
C ASN A 105 13.47 1.40 9.85
N ILE A 106 13.60 0.48 8.89
CA ILE A 106 14.11 0.78 7.55
C ILE A 106 13.25 1.84 6.86
N TYR A 107 11.93 1.72 6.95
CA TYR A 107 11.03 2.71 6.38
C TYR A 107 11.26 4.11 6.99
N ALA A 108 11.37 4.20 8.31
CA ALA A 108 11.69 5.47 8.98
C ALA A 108 13.02 6.07 8.51
N PHE A 109 14.05 5.24 8.37
CA PHE A 109 15.33 5.66 7.82
C PHE A 109 15.18 6.21 6.39
N VAL A 110 14.49 5.50 5.52
CA VAL A 110 14.28 5.91 4.12
C VAL A 110 13.49 7.23 4.06
N GLN A 111 12.47 7.40 4.89
CA GLN A 111 11.69 8.64 4.93
C GLN A 111 12.50 9.84 5.44
N ALA A 112 13.46 9.63 6.32
CA ALA A 112 14.32 10.68 6.86
C ALA A 112 15.43 11.14 5.88
N ARG A 113 15.54 10.54 4.69
CA ARG A 113 16.57 10.96 3.72
C ARG A 113 16.23 12.32 3.10
N PRO A 114 17.24 13.13 2.80
CA PRO A 114 17.02 14.39 2.11
C PRO A 114 16.46 14.16 0.70
N LYS A 115 15.69 15.08 0.18
CA LYS A 115 15.27 15.06 -1.22
C LYS A 115 16.50 15.12 -2.13
N ALA A 116 16.37 14.53 -3.32
CA ALA A 116 17.40 14.72 -4.34
C ALA A 116 17.59 16.21 -4.62
N ALA A 117 18.84 16.63 -4.74
CA ALA A 117 19.13 17.99 -5.19
C ALA A 117 18.55 18.18 -6.60
N THR A 118 17.88 19.31 -6.82
CA THR A 118 17.48 19.68 -8.18
C THR A 118 18.74 20.00 -8.96
N PRO A 119 18.97 19.36 -10.12
CA PRO A 119 20.10 19.74 -10.97
C PRO A 119 20.01 21.23 -11.30
N PRO A 120 21.15 21.96 -11.36
CA PRO A 120 21.14 23.32 -11.87
C PRO A 120 20.55 23.33 -13.28
N ALA A 121 19.68 24.32 -13.55
CA ALA A 121 19.16 24.52 -14.89
C ALA A 121 20.33 24.71 -15.84
N LEU A 122 20.35 23.94 -16.93
CA LEU A 122 21.29 24.20 -18.02
C LEU A 122 20.93 25.55 -18.63
N GLN A 123 21.81 26.53 -18.46
CA GLN A 123 21.71 27.86 -19.08
C GLN A 123 22.25 27.78 -20.49
#